data_71bb514b65ed0df7a3c5a5429f294edc
#
_entry.id   71bb514b65ed0df7a3c5a5429f294edc
#
_cell.length_a   1.000
_cell.length_b   1.000
_cell.length_c   1.000
_cell.angle_alpha   90.00
_cell.angle_beta   90.00
_cell.angle_gamma   90.00
#
_symmetry.space_group_name_H-M   'P 1'
#
loop_
_entity.id
_entity.type
_entity.pdbx_description
1 polymer ?
#
loop_
_entity_poly.entity_id
_entity_poly.type
_entity_poly.pdbx_seq_one_letter_code
_entity_poly.pdbx_strand_id
1 'polypeptide(L)'
;PLFKKRNLHLVKAAKTFTERVLNIKECPTETKIFVNNNEVKALKKNNLKKIVLGIGSSGPTTKWGYKNYISLIKKFDNFDKVFFYLLCGPDEKEDAQKIIDEIGKENCESLDNKEISDVKNYIALSDIYIGNDSFGHHISCQMGKPCFIILLDTPKAYSDYSINQNRIIPPGVDINNVSHNSRLDPNTISIDMVYNKVKEFI
;
A
#
# COMPACT_ATOMS: atom_id res chain seq x y z
N PRO A 1 26.67 -17.03 4.67
CA PRO A 1 25.27 -16.66 4.90
C PRO A 1 24.88 -15.53 3.99
N LEU A 2 23.92 -15.78 3.09
CA LEU A 2 23.39 -14.85 2.10
C LEU A 2 22.77 -13.57 2.71
N PHE A 3 22.45 -13.59 4.00
CA PHE A 3 21.70 -12.54 4.70
C PHE A 3 22.55 -11.48 5.42
N LYS A 4 23.86 -11.48 5.26
CA LYS A 4 24.71 -10.45 5.90
C LYS A 4 24.75 -9.10 5.18
N LYS A 5 24.24 -8.98 3.94
CA LYS A 5 24.16 -7.68 3.24
C LYS A 5 22.81 -7.03 3.49
N ARG A 6 22.70 -6.19 4.51
CA ARG A 6 21.51 -5.42 4.90
C ARG A 6 20.90 -4.54 3.78
N ASN A 7 21.61 -4.35 2.67
CA ASN A 7 21.21 -3.44 1.58
C ASN A 7 20.66 -4.16 0.33
N LEU A 8 20.44 -5.48 0.40
CA LEU A 8 19.87 -6.23 -0.72
C LEU A 8 18.35 -6.26 -0.58
N HIS A 9 17.61 -5.70 -1.54
CA HIS A 9 16.14 -5.81 -1.50
C HIS A 9 15.69 -7.28 -1.66
N LEU A 10 14.52 -7.60 -1.11
CA LEU A 10 14.05 -8.98 -0.95
C LEU A 10 13.94 -9.75 -2.28
N VAL A 11 13.45 -9.11 -3.34
CA VAL A 11 13.30 -9.73 -4.66
C VAL A 11 14.66 -10.14 -5.23
N LYS A 12 15.68 -9.27 -5.10
CA LYS A 12 17.04 -9.60 -5.55
C LYS A 12 17.68 -10.70 -4.71
N ALA A 13 17.40 -10.71 -3.42
CA ALA A 13 17.86 -11.78 -2.53
C ALA A 13 17.23 -13.13 -2.92
N ALA A 14 15.92 -13.15 -3.16
CA ALA A 14 15.18 -14.33 -3.61
C ALA A 14 15.70 -14.81 -4.97
N LYS A 15 15.88 -13.92 -5.96
CA LYS A 15 16.49 -14.26 -7.26
C LYS A 15 17.83 -14.96 -7.08
N THR A 16 18.75 -14.33 -6.36
CA THR A 16 20.10 -14.89 -6.14
C THR A 16 20.07 -16.25 -5.44
N PHE A 17 19.18 -16.43 -4.48
CA PHE A 17 19.00 -17.70 -3.80
C PHE A 17 18.47 -18.76 -4.76
N THR A 18 17.43 -18.46 -5.53
CA THR A 18 16.80 -19.39 -6.47
C THR A 18 17.78 -19.83 -7.56
N GLU A 19 18.54 -18.91 -8.15
CA GLU A 19 19.56 -19.19 -9.15
C GLU A 19 20.62 -20.18 -8.64
N ARG A 20 21.06 -19.98 -7.39
CA ARG A 20 22.06 -20.89 -6.77
C ARG A 20 21.50 -22.25 -6.42
N VAL A 21 20.30 -22.30 -5.82
CA VAL A 21 19.71 -23.57 -5.33
C VAL A 21 19.27 -24.45 -6.50
N LEU A 22 18.68 -23.84 -7.53
CA LEU A 22 18.17 -24.56 -8.69
C LEU A 22 19.22 -24.70 -9.82
N ASN A 23 20.41 -24.11 -9.65
CA ASN A 23 21.47 -24.10 -10.66
C ASN A 23 20.98 -23.57 -12.02
N ILE A 24 20.20 -22.51 -12.03
CA ILE A 24 19.71 -21.84 -13.25
C ILE A 24 20.47 -20.57 -13.49
N LYS A 25 20.66 -20.20 -14.78
CA LYS A 25 21.46 -19.02 -15.14
C LYS A 25 20.75 -17.71 -14.85
N GLU A 26 19.43 -17.67 -15.01
CA GLU A 26 18.66 -16.47 -14.85
C GLU A 26 17.25 -16.80 -14.33
N CYS A 27 16.91 -16.18 -13.21
CA CYS A 27 15.59 -16.25 -12.62
C CYS A 27 14.87 -14.91 -12.86
N PRO A 28 13.67 -14.89 -13.45
CA PRO A 28 12.91 -13.67 -13.61
C PRO A 28 12.52 -13.09 -12.26
N THR A 29 12.53 -11.75 -12.16
CA THR A 29 12.10 -11.02 -10.96
C THR A 29 10.70 -10.44 -11.12
N GLU A 30 10.17 -10.50 -12.33
CA GLU A 30 8.83 -10.02 -12.64
C GLU A 30 7.80 -11.04 -12.16
N THR A 31 6.79 -10.52 -11.48
CA THR A 31 5.63 -11.31 -11.06
C THR A 31 4.39 -10.80 -11.77
N LYS A 32 3.43 -11.67 -12.00
CA LYS A 32 2.18 -11.31 -12.65
C LYS A 32 1.00 -11.76 -11.80
N ILE A 33 0.10 -10.81 -11.55
CA ILE A 33 -1.15 -11.10 -10.85
C ILE A 33 -2.27 -11.16 -11.87
N PHE A 34 -2.95 -12.30 -11.90
CA PHE A 34 -4.07 -12.52 -12.81
C PHE A 34 -5.38 -12.13 -12.13
N VAL A 35 -6.17 -11.33 -12.84
CA VAL A 35 -7.53 -10.97 -12.49
C VAL A 35 -8.51 -11.38 -13.57
N ASN A 36 -9.73 -11.65 -13.19
CA ASN A 36 -10.82 -11.86 -14.13
C ASN A 36 -11.40 -10.49 -14.52
N ASN A 37 -11.22 -10.10 -15.78
CA ASN A 37 -11.68 -8.81 -16.26
C ASN A 37 -13.20 -8.62 -16.14
N ASN A 38 -14.00 -9.71 -16.20
CA ASN A 38 -15.44 -9.62 -16.04
C ASN A 38 -15.82 -9.31 -14.59
N GLU A 39 -15.13 -9.92 -13.62
CA GLU A 39 -15.31 -9.63 -12.19
C GLU A 39 -14.91 -8.18 -11.88
N VAL A 40 -13.78 -7.71 -12.40
CA VAL A 40 -13.33 -6.32 -12.21
C VAL A 40 -14.35 -5.34 -12.80
N LYS A 41 -14.88 -5.62 -14.01
CA LYS A 41 -15.91 -4.78 -14.63
C LYS A 41 -17.19 -4.77 -13.81
N ALA A 42 -17.60 -5.90 -13.23
CA ALA A 42 -18.79 -5.99 -12.39
C ALA A 42 -18.71 -5.15 -11.10
N LEU A 43 -17.51 -4.91 -10.58
CA LEU A 43 -17.28 -4.04 -9.43
C LEU A 43 -17.38 -2.54 -9.78
N LYS A 44 -17.34 -2.18 -11.06
CA LYS A 44 -17.34 -0.78 -11.50
C LYS A 44 -18.76 -0.19 -11.40
N LYS A 45 -19.09 0.39 -10.26
CA LYS A 45 -20.40 1.01 -9.97
C LYS A 45 -20.55 2.42 -10.59
N ASN A 46 -19.46 3.13 -10.84
CA ASN A 46 -19.44 4.51 -11.34
C ASN A 46 -18.10 4.84 -12.01
N ASN A 47 -17.98 6.05 -12.54
CA ASN A 47 -16.78 6.54 -13.21
C ASN A 47 -15.84 7.37 -12.28
N LEU A 48 -16.07 7.33 -10.98
CA LEU A 48 -15.19 7.99 -10.02
C LEU A 48 -13.79 7.38 -10.07
N LYS A 49 -12.77 8.16 -9.79
CA LYS A 49 -11.43 7.63 -9.49
C LYS A 49 -11.47 6.76 -8.23
N LYS A 50 -10.76 5.66 -8.23
CA LYS A 50 -10.72 4.71 -7.12
C LYS A 50 -9.36 4.75 -6.45
N ILE A 51 -9.37 5.03 -5.17
CA ILE A 51 -8.16 5.02 -4.35
C ILE A 51 -8.27 3.87 -3.36
N VAL A 52 -7.27 2.99 -3.34
CA VAL A 52 -7.12 2.01 -2.26
C VAL A 52 -6.31 2.65 -1.15
N LEU A 53 -6.89 2.73 0.03
CA LEU A 53 -6.20 3.15 1.26
C LEU A 53 -5.81 1.91 2.06
N GLY A 54 -4.53 1.58 2.11
CA GLY A 54 -4.00 0.47 2.90
C GLY A 54 -3.83 0.86 4.36
N ILE A 55 -4.91 0.79 5.14
CA ILE A 55 -4.91 1.22 6.55
C ILE A 55 -4.34 0.16 7.49
N GLY A 56 -4.38 -1.12 7.08
CA GLY A 56 -3.84 -2.25 7.84
C GLY A 56 -2.33 -2.42 7.69
N SER A 57 -1.72 -3.03 8.69
CA SER A 57 -0.34 -3.53 8.67
C SER A 57 -0.14 -4.56 9.77
N SER A 58 0.81 -5.48 9.58
CA SER A 58 1.10 -6.57 10.53
C SER A 58 1.70 -6.09 11.86
N GLY A 59 2.30 -4.90 11.91
CA GLY A 59 2.94 -4.34 13.09
C GLY A 59 2.20 -3.13 13.65
N PRO A 60 2.12 -2.96 14.98
CA PRO A 60 1.48 -1.80 15.59
C PRO A 60 2.23 -0.48 15.29
N THR A 61 3.55 -0.55 15.11
CA THR A 61 4.42 0.62 14.86
C THR A 61 4.57 0.96 13.37
N THR A 62 3.94 0.17 12.47
CA THR A 62 3.99 0.36 11.03
C THR A 62 2.73 1.02 10.47
N LYS A 63 1.76 1.38 11.33
CA LYS A 63 0.48 1.99 10.96
C LYS A 63 0.55 3.51 11.06
N TRP A 64 0.11 4.20 10.03
CA TRP A 64 -0.02 5.67 10.04
C TRP A 64 -1.18 6.14 10.93
N GLY A 65 -2.19 5.30 11.12
CA GLY A 65 -3.33 5.54 11.99
C GLY A 65 -4.57 6.08 11.27
N TYR A 66 -5.75 5.62 11.69
CA TYR A 66 -7.03 5.94 11.04
C TYR A 66 -7.34 7.45 11.00
N LYS A 67 -6.96 8.22 12.04
CA LYS A 67 -7.18 9.67 12.10
C LYS A 67 -6.46 10.41 10.98
N ASN A 68 -5.25 9.97 10.63
CA ASN A 68 -4.49 10.55 9.54
C ASN A 68 -5.16 10.23 8.18
N TYR A 69 -5.72 9.03 8.01
CA TYR A 69 -6.48 8.69 6.81
C TYR A 69 -7.76 9.51 6.69
N ILE A 70 -8.51 9.74 7.78
CA ILE A 70 -9.68 10.64 7.78
C ILE A 70 -9.26 12.04 7.32
N SER A 71 -8.20 12.59 7.90
CA SER A 71 -7.70 13.91 7.54
C SER A 71 -7.20 13.99 6.10
N LEU A 72 -6.57 12.93 5.59
CA LEU A 72 -6.16 12.83 4.19
C LEU A 72 -7.37 12.82 3.26
N ILE A 73 -8.37 11.99 3.54
CA ILE A 73 -9.60 11.91 2.74
C ILE A 73 -10.29 13.27 2.68
N LYS A 74 -10.47 13.94 3.83
CA LYS A 74 -11.09 15.28 3.91
C LYS A 74 -10.32 16.35 3.14
N LYS A 75 -9.03 16.13 2.86
CA LYS A 75 -8.22 17.06 2.06
C LYS A 75 -8.47 16.96 0.56
N PHE A 76 -9.07 15.88 0.09
CA PHE A 76 -9.55 15.78 -1.27
C PHE A 76 -10.88 16.54 -1.41
N ASP A 77 -10.84 17.78 -1.86
CA ASP A 77 -12.01 18.70 -1.95
C ASP A 77 -13.10 18.24 -2.93
N ASN A 78 -12.90 17.12 -3.61
CA ASN A 78 -13.76 16.62 -4.68
C ASN A 78 -14.27 15.19 -4.40
N PHE A 79 -15.05 14.99 -3.34
CA PHE A 79 -15.71 13.70 -3.04
C PHE A 79 -16.59 13.20 -4.18
N ASP A 80 -17.12 14.10 -5.00
CA ASP A 80 -17.90 13.78 -6.20
C ASP A 80 -17.10 13.13 -7.33
N LYS A 81 -15.76 13.11 -7.22
CA LYS A 81 -14.85 12.54 -8.23
C LYS A 81 -14.03 11.34 -7.76
N VAL A 82 -14.03 11.05 -6.47
CA VAL A 82 -13.16 10.03 -5.87
C VAL A 82 -13.95 9.10 -4.96
N PHE A 83 -13.62 7.81 -5.00
CA PHE A 83 -14.15 6.80 -4.07
C PHE A 83 -12.99 6.04 -3.42
N PHE A 84 -13.10 5.76 -2.12
CA PHE A 84 -12.05 5.13 -1.35
C PHE A 84 -12.39 3.69 -0.97
N TYR A 85 -11.48 2.75 -1.25
CA TYR A 85 -11.52 1.41 -0.70
C TYR A 85 -10.57 1.32 0.48
N LEU A 86 -11.07 0.98 1.67
CA LEU A 86 -10.28 0.81 2.88
C LEU A 86 -9.80 -0.63 2.96
N LEU A 87 -8.55 -0.84 2.62
CA LEU A 87 -7.93 -2.17 2.66
C LEU A 87 -7.32 -2.41 4.04
N CYS A 88 -7.89 -3.38 4.74
CA CYS A 88 -7.50 -3.77 6.09
C CYS A 88 -7.82 -5.25 6.34
N GLY A 89 -7.23 -5.79 7.40
CA GLY A 89 -7.59 -7.09 7.95
C GLY A 89 -8.68 -7.00 9.02
N PRO A 90 -9.06 -8.14 9.60
CA PRO A 90 -10.04 -8.17 10.68
C PRO A 90 -9.66 -7.33 11.91
N ASP A 91 -8.37 -7.22 12.19
CA ASP A 91 -7.82 -6.47 13.34
C ASP A 91 -8.01 -4.95 13.21
N GLU A 92 -8.18 -4.44 11.98
CA GLU A 92 -8.39 -3.01 11.72
C GLU A 92 -9.85 -2.67 11.37
N LYS A 93 -10.77 -3.62 11.56
CA LYS A 93 -12.21 -3.42 11.28
C LYS A 93 -12.80 -2.23 12.00
N GLU A 94 -12.45 -2.05 13.29
CA GLU A 94 -12.93 -0.90 14.07
C GLU A 94 -12.38 0.43 13.53
N ASP A 95 -11.14 0.47 13.10
CA ASP A 95 -10.54 1.66 12.51
C ASP A 95 -11.16 1.99 11.15
N ALA A 96 -11.43 0.98 10.33
CA ALA A 96 -12.19 1.17 9.08
C ALA A 96 -13.59 1.72 9.34
N GLN A 97 -14.30 1.20 10.37
CA GLN A 97 -15.64 1.69 10.73
C GLN A 97 -15.60 3.16 11.16
N LYS A 98 -14.61 3.58 11.99
CA LYS A 98 -14.43 4.99 12.37
C LYS A 98 -14.23 5.91 11.16
N ILE A 99 -13.49 5.42 10.14
CA ILE A 99 -13.34 6.17 8.89
C ILE A 99 -14.66 6.30 8.16
N ILE A 100 -15.42 5.21 8.04
CA ILE A 100 -16.73 5.21 7.36
C ILE A 100 -17.74 6.11 8.08
N ASP A 101 -17.78 6.08 9.42
CA ASP A 101 -18.67 6.91 10.22
C ASP A 101 -18.41 8.42 10.03
N GLU A 102 -17.16 8.79 9.80
CA GLU A 102 -16.75 10.18 9.63
C GLU A 102 -16.84 10.69 8.18
N ILE A 103 -16.61 9.80 7.20
CA ILE A 103 -16.51 10.15 5.76
C ILE A 103 -17.81 9.88 5.01
N GLY A 104 -18.61 8.92 5.49
CA GLY A 104 -19.81 8.44 4.82
C GLY A 104 -19.57 7.23 3.90
N LYS A 105 -20.47 6.28 3.98
CA LYS A 105 -20.44 5.04 3.16
C LYS A 105 -20.66 5.28 1.65
N GLU A 106 -21.14 6.44 1.29
CA GLU A 106 -21.27 6.87 -0.11
C GLU A 106 -19.92 7.21 -0.73
N ASN A 107 -18.91 7.53 0.09
CA ASN A 107 -17.57 7.95 -0.33
C ASN A 107 -16.50 6.86 -0.13
N CYS A 108 -16.76 5.88 0.75
CA CYS A 108 -15.80 4.81 1.02
C CYS A 108 -16.47 3.47 1.38
N GLU A 109 -15.74 2.38 1.14
CA GLU A 109 -16.14 1.00 1.46
C GLU A 109 -14.98 0.27 2.12
N SER A 110 -15.23 -0.46 3.22
CA SER A 110 -14.24 -1.35 3.84
C SER A 110 -14.16 -2.69 3.10
N LEU A 111 -12.94 -3.18 2.96
CA LEU A 111 -12.65 -4.50 2.39
C LEU A 111 -12.34 -5.56 3.45
N ASP A 112 -12.57 -5.28 4.75
CA ASP A 112 -12.27 -6.17 5.88
C ASP A 112 -12.97 -7.53 5.82
N ASN A 113 -14.12 -7.59 5.15
CA ASN A 113 -14.94 -8.79 4.98
C ASN A 113 -14.78 -9.48 3.62
N LYS A 114 -13.84 -9.03 2.78
CA LYS A 114 -13.59 -9.62 1.47
C LYS A 114 -12.55 -10.72 1.56
N GLU A 115 -12.75 -11.77 0.80
CA GLU A 115 -11.71 -12.79 0.62
C GLU A 115 -10.47 -12.17 -0.07
N ILE A 116 -9.29 -12.64 0.31
CA ILE A 116 -8.02 -12.16 -0.28
C ILE A 116 -8.02 -12.31 -1.81
N SER A 117 -8.64 -13.39 -2.30
CA SER A 117 -8.82 -13.63 -3.74
C SER A 117 -9.63 -12.54 -4.44
N ASP A 118 -10.54 -11.88 -3.73
CA ASP A 118 -11.41 -10.82 -4.28
C ASP A 118 -10.76 -9.44 -4.16
N VAL A 119 -10.00 -9.19 -3.09
CA VAL A 119 -9.29 -7.93 -2.85
C VAL A 119 -8.44 -7.52 -4.06
N LYS A 120 -7.81 -8.47 -4.75
CA LYS A 120 -7.05 -8.20 -5.97
C LYS A 120 -7.88 -7.50 -7.06
N ASN A 121 -9.18 -7.81 -7.16
CA ASN A 121 -10.08 -7.22 -8.17
C ASN A 121 -10.39 -5.75 -7.83
N TYR A 122 -10.53 -5.40 -6.55
CA TYR A 122 -10.66 -4.00 -6.10
C TYR A 122 -9.39 -3.20 -6.37
N ILE A 123 -8.22 -3.81 -6.13
CA ILE A 123 -6.93 -3.19 -6.45
C ILE A 123 -6.79 -3.01 -7.98
N ALA A 124 -7.18 -4.01 -8.77
CA ALA A 124 -7.15 -3.90 -10.24
C ALA A 124 -8.04 -2.78 -10.76
N LEU A 125 -9.21 -2.57 -10.12
CA LEU A 125 -10.14 -1.49 -10.42
C LEU A 125 -9.62 -0.12 -10.02
N SER A 126 -8.72 -0.04 -9.01
CA SER A 126 -8.23 1.23 -8.48
C SER A 126 -7.25 1.91 -9.43
N ASP A 127 -7.12 3.23 -9.27
CA ASP A 127 -6.16 4.07 -10.01
C ASP A 127 -4.82 4.15 -9.28
N ILE A 128 -4.84 4.27 -7.94
CA ILE A 128 -3.65 4.38 -7.10
C ILE A 128 -3.84 3.64 -5.77
N TYR A 129 -2.72 3.34 -5.13
CA TYR A 129 -2.64 2.87 -3.74
C TYR A 129 -1.95 3.91 -2.86
N ILE A 130 -2.51 4.18 -1.69
CA ILE A 130 -1.90 5.01 -0.65
C ILE A 130 -2.02 4.24 0.66
N GLY A 131 -0.93 4.01 1.36
CA GLY A 131 -1.06 3.30 2.62
C GLY A 131 0.22 2.78 3.23
N ASN A 132 0.05 2.01 4.29
CA ASN A 132 1.13 1.37 5.00
C ASN A 132 1.84 0.31 4.13
N ASP A 133 3.07 -0.04 4.52
CA ASP A 133 3.76 -1.19 3.94
C ASP A 133 3.06 -2.48 4.38
N SER A 134 2.30 -3.07 3.45
CA SER A 134 1.48 -4.25 3.68
C SER A 134 1.18 -4.99 2.38
N PHE A 135 0.40 -6.05 2.45
CA PHE A 135 -0.07 -6.85 1.32
C PHE A 135 -0.56 -5.99 0.14
N GLY A 136 -1.37 -4.96 0.41
CA GLY A 136 -2.01 -4.13 -0.62
C GLY A 136 -1.01 -3.40 -1.51
N HIS A 137 0.08 -2.86 -0.95
CA HIS A 137 1.08 -2.17 -1.76
C HIS A 137 1.82 -3.13 -2.70
N HIS A 138 2.13 -4.35 -2.23
CA HIS A 138 2.79 -5.36 -3.06
C HIS A 138 1.93 -5.75 -4.26
N ILE A 139 0.64 -6.03 -4.05
CA ILE A 139 -0.30 -6.36 -5.13
C ILE A 139 -0.45 -5.18 -6.10
N SER A 140 -0.62 -3.97 -5.58
CA SER A 140 -0.77 -2.77 -6.40
C SER A 140 0.45 -2.51 -7.28
N CYS A 141 1.66 -2.65 -6.74
CA CYS A 141 2.91 -2.55 -7.50
C CYS A 141 3.02 -3.58 -8.61
N GLN A 142 2.65 -4.84 -8.33
CA GLN A 142 2.69 -5.93 -9.31
C GLN A 142 1.65 -5.75 -10.42
N MET A 143 0.58 -5.00 -10.16
CA MET A 143 -0.42 -4.62 -11.16
C MET A 143 -0.05 -3.32 -11.91
N GLY A 144 1.13 -2.76 -11.67
CA GLY A 144 1.59 -1.52 -12.32
C GLY A 144 0.89 -0.25 -11.81
N LYS A 145 0.23 -0.30 -10.65
CA LYS A 145 -0.42 0.87 -10.07
C LYS A 145 0.60 1.76 -9.35
N PRO A 146 0.49 3.10 -9.45
CA PRO A 146 1.25 4.00 -8.59
C PRO A 146 0.94 3.71 -7.13
N CYS A 147 1.99 3.45 -6.33
CA CYS A 147 1.88 3.11 -4.92
C CYS A 147 2.60 4.16 -4.08
N PHE A 148 1.86 4.80 -3.19
CA PHE A 148 2.39 5.77 -2.22
C PHE A 148 2.45 5.08 -0.85
N ILE A 149 3.66 4.67 -0.47
CA ILE A 149 3.89 3.80 0.68
C ILE A 149 4.36 4.64 1.86
N ILE A 150 3.56 4.67 2.90
CA ILE A 150 3.90 5.31 4.17
C ILE A 150 4.79 4.33 4.93
N LEU A 151 6.08 4.66 4.99
CA LEU A 151 7.09 3.83 5.60
C LEU A 151 7.48 4.38 6.98
N LEU A 152 7.13 3.62 7.99
CA LEU A 152 7.57 3.84 9.36
C LEU A 152 8.66 2.82 9.71
N ASP A 153 8.35 1.84 10.54
CA ASP A 153 9.32 0.87 11.04
C ASP A 153 9.58 -0.31 10.07
N THR A 154 9.62 -0.04 8.76
CA THR A 154 9.87 -1.07 7.75
C THR A 154 11.14 -0.79 6.98
N PRO A 155 12.08 -1.74 6.91
CA PRO A 155 13.30 -1.59 6.14
C PRO A 155 13.05 -1.33 4.67
N LYS A 156 13.89 -0.48 4.05
CA LYS A 156 13.83 -0.14 2.63
C LYS A 156 13.74 -1.38 1.71
N ALA A 157 14.37 -2.48 2.11
CA ALA A 157 14.43 -3.72 1.33
C ALA A 157 13.06 -4.30 0.95
N TYR A 158 12.00 -3.96 1.71
CA TYR A 158 10.63 -4.42 1.43
C TYR A 158 9.91 -3.60 0.35
N SER A 159 10.40 -2.40 0.05
CA SER A 159 9.75 -1.46 -0.87
C SER A 159 10.71 -0.88 -1.91
N ASP A 160 11.75 -1.61 -2.32
CA ASP A 160 12.78 -1.15 -3.23
C ASP A 160 12.98 -2.09 -4.43
N TYR A 161 11.88 -2.53 -5.04
CA TYR A 161 11.93 -3.51 -6.13
C TYR A 161 11.04 -3.13 -7.34
N SER A 162 10.29 -2.05 -7.27
CA SER A 162 9.43 -1.60 -8.36
C SER A 162 9.52 -0.09 -8.54
N ILE A 163 9.49 0.37 -9.79
CA ILE A 163 9.41 1.78 -10.15
C ILE A 163 8.09 2.44 -9.67
N ASN A 164 7.06 1.64 -9.44
CA ASN A 164 5.76 2.13 -8.97
C ASN A 164 5.73 2.46 -7.47
N GLN A 165 6.81 2.16 -6.73
CA GLN A 165 6.90 2.38 -5.29
C GLN A 165 7.40 3.78 -4.96
N ASN A 166 6.48 4.66 -4.57
CA ASN A 166 6.77 6.02 -4.09
C ASN A 166 6.75 6.03 -2.56
N ARG A 167 7.93 6.00 -1.94
CA ARG A 167 8.05 5.97 -0.49
C ARG A 167 7.83 7.35 0.13
N ILE A 168 7.07 7.37 1.23
CA ILE A 168 6.86 8.54 2.08
C ILE A 168 7.41 8.17 3.45
N ILE A 169 8.46 8.86 3.87
CA ILE A 169 9.19 8.60 5.11
C ILE A 169 9.18 9.86 5.99
N PRO A 170 9.35 9.75 7.31
CA PRO A 170 9.49 10.90 8.19
C PRO A 170 10.61 11.84 7.74
N PRO A 171 10.43 13.17 7.87
CA PRO A 171 11.47 14.14 7.54
C PRO A 171 12.76 13.90 8.32
N GLY A 172 13.91 14.03 7.65
CA GLY A 172 15.23 13.88 8.26
C GLY A 172 15.64 12.43 8.55
N VAL A 173 14.79 11.45 8.27
CA VAL A 173 15.12 10.03 8.46
C VAL A 173 15.84 9.50 7.22
N ASP A 174 17.02 8.88 7.41
CA ASP A 174 17.67 8.10 6.37
C ASP A 174 17.02 6.71 6.29
N ILE A 175 16.34 6.44 5.19
CA ILE A 175 15.65 5.18 4.95
C ILE A 175 16.58 3.95 5.02
N ASN A 176 17.86 4.11 4.75
CA ASN A 176 18.83 3.00 4.82
C ASN A 176 19.07 2.53 6.26
N ASN A 177 18.74 3.38 7.24
CA ASN A 177 18.87 3.09 8.66
C ASN A 177 17.54 2.66 9.32
N VAL A 178 16.42 2.69 8.58
CA VAL A 178 15.13 2.25 9.12
C VAL A 178 15.11 0.73 9.31
N SER A 179 14.58 0.31 10.44
CA SER A 179 14.41 -1.10 10.84
C SER A 179 13.08 -1.30 11.54
N HIS A 180 12.70 -2.54 11.80
CA HIS A 180 11.50 -2.88 12.57
C HIS A 180 11.50 -2.38 14.03
N ASN A 181 12.62 -1.84 14.50
CA ASN A 181 12.79 -1.32 15.85
C ASN A 181 13.05 0.20 15.88
N SER A 182 12.81 0.90 14.76
CA SER A 182 13.10 2.34 14.67
C SER A 182 12.16 3.20 15.51
N ARG A 183 10.96 2.71 15.80
CA ARG A 183 9.92 3.38 16.62
C ARG A 183 9.64 4.82 16.14
N LEU A 184 9.51 4.97 14.83
CA LEU A 184 9.23 6.25 14.21
C LEU A 184 7.81 6.71 14.56
N ASP A 185 7.66 7.99 14.90
CA ASP A 185 6.33 8.54 15.18
C ASP A 185 5.55 8.74 13.88
N PRO A 186 4.39 8.08 13.71
CA PRO A 186 3.54 8.22 12.52
C PRO A 186 3.08 9.67 12.27
N ASN A 187 2.96 10.48 13.32
CA ASN A 187 2.52 11.86 13.21
C ASN A 187 3.57 12.79 12.57
N THR A 188 4.81 12.34 12.44
CA THR A 188 5.86 13.09 11.71
C THR A 188 5.66 13.08 10.20
N ILE A 189 4.90 12.13 9.65
CA ILE A 189 4.44 12.14 8.27
C ILE A 189 3.13 12.93 8.21
N SER A 190 3.23 14.23 7.87
CA SER A 190 2.06 15.09 7.82
C SER A 190 1.11 14.73 6.67
N ILE A 191 -0.16 15.11 6.83
CA ILE A 191 -1.18 14.95 5.78
C ILE A 191 -0.75 15.67 4.49
N ASP A 192 -0.17 16.86 4.62
CA ASP A 192 0.31 17.64 3.48
C ASP A 192 1.43 16.94 2.71
N MET A 193 2.33 16.26 3.40
CA MET A 193 3.38 15.47 2.75
C MET A 193 2.78 14.37 1.86
N VAL A 194 1.77 13.66 2.37
CA VAL A 194 1.10 12.60 1.63
C VAL A 194 0.31 13.20 0.48
N TYR A 195 -0.57 14.17 0.76
CA TYR A 195 -1.44 14.82 -0.22
C TYR A 195 -0.66 15.41 -1.39
N ASN A 196 0.40 16.18 -1.12
CA ASN A 196 1.20 16.82 -2.17
C ASN A 196 1.91 15.81 -3.09
N LYS A 197 2.17 14.60 -2.63
CA LYS A 197 2.72 13.53 -3.48
C LYS A 197 1.67 12.84 -4.35
N VAL A 198 0.42 12.80 -3.92
CA VAL A 198 -0.63 12.02 -4.60
C VAL A 198 -1.56 12.86 -5.46
N LYS A 199 -1.73 14.15 -5.18
CA LYS A 199 -2.71 15.03 -5.83
C LYS A 199 -2.62 15.10 -7.36
N GLU A 200 -1.43 14.89 -7.93
CA GLU A 200 -1.23 14.92 -9.39
C GLU A 200 -1.70 13.63 -10.09
N PHE A 201 -2.02 12.59 -9.32
CA PHE A 201 -2.49 11.30 -9.80
C PHE A 201 -4.02 11.15 -9.71
N ILE A 202 -4.70 12.15 -9.15
CA ILE A 202 -6.15 12.17 -8.85
C ILE A 202 -6.90 13.30 -9.62
#